data_2ff3f54243e1587faa8570cef41e742c
#
_entry.id   2ff3f54243e1587faa8570cef41e742c
#
_cell.length_a   1.000
_cell.length_b   1.000
_cell.length_c   1.000
_cell.angle_alpha   90.00
_cell.angle_beta   90.00
_cell.angle_gamma   90.00
#
_symmetry.space_group_name_H-M   'P 1'
#
loop_
_entity.id
_entity.type
_entity.pdbx_description
1 polymer ?
#
loop_
_entity_poly.entity_id
_entity_poly.type
_entity_poly.pdbx_seq_one_letter_code
_entity_poly.pdbx_strand_id
1 'polypeptide(L)'
;IPIAAAIATCGNSIKIEMVNAEFVRLFGYTERDLAQMGAENMISKQDIYLLEETVAQAVQGQRVAEQEVRIRQKGHDFFWVQVRCSRLTYKNALPQLIFLFWDIHAQKSSELEQQLLTQKYEMMEKLSQEYPFDLDVPNWRMLRSRRLLELRGEFEAQDQYYPVDEEVKTLFLADQDLFLKAMYEATQTEVTGSIDTRFNVSTEEDVPCYQWFRTYYQSVKDDMGNIVRIIGRSFNIDRDKALQEKVRRDPLTKLLNKLEIQRDVTSYIEENPSSTNVMFLIDIDNFKGINDNFGHTFGDTVIMDVANLIRSQFRVDDFVGRVGGDEFLVFMKNTSVE
;
A
#
# COMPACT_ATOMS: atom_id res chain seq x y z
N ILE A 1 8.56 21.35 -38.03
CA ILE A 1 7.37 21.72 -37.23
C ILE A 1 7.30 23.23 -37.29
N PRO A 2 6.19 23.84 -37.73
CA PRO A 2 6.03 25.29 -37.70
C PRO A 2 6.03 25.77 -36.24
N ILE A 3 6.86 26.77 -35.95
CA ILE A 3 7.07 27.29 -34.59
C ILE A 3 6.36 28.65 -34.48
N ALA A 4 5.55 28.83 -33.44
CA ALA A 4 4.97 30.11 -33.12
C ALA A 4 6.08 31.11 -32.73
N ALA A 5 6.10 32.28 -33.31
CA ALA A 5 7.15 33.26 -33.08
C ALA A 5 6.60 34.69 -33.01
N ALA A 6 7.25 35.51 -32.17
CA ALA A 6 7.01 36.93 -32.04
C ALA A 6 8.32 37.70 -32.00
N ILE A 7 8.34 38.92 -32.58
CA ILE A 7 9.42 39.86 -32.43
C ILE A 7 8.91 41.06 -31.63
N ALA A 8 9.65 41.43 -30.60
CA ALA A 8 9.30 42.51 -29.69
C ALA A 8 10.48 43.45 -29.46
N THR A 9 10.20 44.72 -29.23
CA THR A 9 11.15 45.70 -28.70
C THR A 9 10.93 45.86 -27.19
N CYS A 10 12.00 45.77 -26.42
CA CYS A 10 11.99 45.90 -24.99
C CYS A 10 12.48 47.27 -24.52
N GLY A 11 11.52 48.05 -24.00
CA GLY A 11 11.77 49.31 -23.30
C GLY A 11 11.25 49.22 -21.86
N ASN A 12 10.46 50.19 -21.45
CA ASN A 12 9.74 50.16 -20.17
C ASN A 12 8.63 49.10 -20.13
N SER A 13 8.24 48.57 -21.30
CA SER A 13 7.35 47.45 -21.50
C SER A 13 7.75 46.64 -22.74
N ILE A 14 7.31 45.42 -22.85
CA ILE A 14 7.51 44.54 -24.00
C ILE A 14 6.48 44.92 -25.05
N LYS A 15 6.93 45.49 -26.18
CA LYS A 15 6.05 45.86 -27.29
C LYS A 15 6.24 44.86 -28.42
N ILE A 16 5.23 44.04 -28.69
CA ILE A 16 5.25 43.09 -29.81
C ILE A 16 5.10 43.89 -31.11
N GLU A 17 6.02 43.73 -32.06
CA GLU A 17 6.04 44.36 -33.34
C GLU A 17 5.51 43.47 -34.46
N MET A 18 5.77 42.15 -34.36
CA MET A 18 5.37 41.19 -35.38
C MET A 18 5.12 39.83 -34.76
N VAL A 19 4.12 39.14 -35.28
CA VAL A 19 3.86 37.70 -34.98
C VAL A 19 3.74 36.95 -36.32
N ASN A 20 4.12 35.67 -36.29
CA ASN A 20 3.91 34.81 -37.47
C ASN A 20 2.52 34.15 -37.45
N ALA A 21 2.16 33.50 -38.57
CA ALA A 21 0.87 32.82 -38.69
C ALA A 21 0.66 31.71 -37.63
N GLU A 22 1.75 31.02 -37.23
CA GLU A 22 1.69 29.99 -36.20
C GLU A 22 1.39 30.57 -34.81
N PHE A 23 1.90 31.77 -34.51
CA PHE A 23 1.55 32.45 -33.26
C PHE A 23 0.05 32.78 -33.22
N VAL A 24 -0.48 33.31 -34.31
CA VAL A 24 -1.92 33.60 -34.40
C VAL A 24 -2.76 32.34 -34.30
N ARG A 25 -2.29 31.23 -34.89
CA ARG A 25 -2.97 29.93 -34.81
C ARG A 25 -2.95 29.36 -33.38
N LEU A 26 -1.81 29.46 -32.69
CA LEU A 26 -1.63 28.93 -31.35
C LEU A 26 -2.38 29.75 -30.31
N PHE A 27 -2.28 31.08 -30.36
CA PHE A 27 -2.79 31.96 -29.29
C PHE A 27 -4.10 32.67 -29.64
N GLY A 28 -4.43 32.78 -30.94
CA GLY A 28 -5.62 33.50 -31.40
C GLY A 28 -5.51 35.02 -31.40
N TYR A 29 -4.35 35.58 -31.08
CA TYR A 29 -4.13 37.03 -31.02
C TYR A 29 -3.34 37.54 -32.24
N THR A 30 -3.78 38.67 -32.78
CA THR A 30 -3.05 39.41 -33.83
C THR A 30 -2.19 40.51 -33.19
N GLU A 31 -1.28 41.13 -33.97
CA GLU A 31 -0.50 42.30 -33.53
C GLU A 31 -1.41 43.42 -33.01
N ARG A 32 -2.58 43.64 -33.64
CA ARG A 32 -3.54 44.66 -33.21
C ARG A 32 -4.15 44.35 -31.85
N ASP A 33 -4.51 43.09 -31.61
CA ASP A 33 -5.03 42.67 -30.30
C ASP A 33 -3.99 42.92 -29.22
N LEU A 34 -2.73 42.54 -29.47
CA LEU A 34 -1.63 42.68 -28.52
C LEU A 34 -1.25 44.13 -28.24
N ALA A 35 -1.33 44.99 -29.29
CA ALA A 35 -1.09 46.43 -29.14
C ALA A 35 -2.16 47.13 -28.25
N GLN A 36 -3.39 46.60 -28.25
CA GLN A 36 -4.50 47.15 -27.46
C GLN A 36 -4.50 46.65 -26.01
N MET A 37 -4.22 45.35 -25.79
CA MET A 37 -4.34 44.77 -24.47
C MET A 37 -3.04 44.74 -23.67
N GLY A 38 -1.87 44.86 -24.32
CA GLY A 38 -0.57 44.59 -23.74
C GLY A 38 -0.23 43.09 -23.71
N ALA A 39 0.99 42.75 -24.14
CA ALA A 39 1.43 41.36 -24.23
C ALA A 39 1.46 40.63 -22.86
N GLU A 40 1.73 41.37 -21.80
CA GLU A 40 1.75 40.88 -20.41
C GLU A 40 0.40 40.33 -19.97
N ASN A 41 -0.72 40.79 -20.52
CA ASN A 41 -2.05 40.31 -20.17
C ASN A 41 -2.41 38.94 -20.76
N MET A 42 -1.58 38.41 -21.66
CA MET A 42 -1.68 37.01 -22.10
C MET A 42 -1.11 36.03 -21.04
N ILE A 43 -0.20 36.49 -20.19
CA ILE A 43 0.57 35.65 -19.30
C ILE A 43 -0.15 35.55 -17.96
N SER A 44 -0.09 34.38 -17.33
CA SER A 44 -0.59 34.21 -15.96
C SER A 44 0.14 35.17 -15.03
N LYS A 45 -0.60 35.88 -14.17
CA LYS A 45 -0.03 36.81 -13.18
C LYS A 45 1.04 36.16 -12.29
N GLN A 46 0.93 34.85 -12.05
CA GLN A 46 1.90 34.10 -11.28
C GLN A 46 3.20 33.84 -12.03
N ASP A 47 3.21 33.94 -13.37
CA ASP A 47 4.35 33.56 -14.21
C ASP A 47 5.01 34.79 -14.86
N ILE A 48 4.45 35.99 -14.69
CA ILE A 48 4.98 37.23 -15.30
C ILE A 48 6.45 37.45 -14.94
N TYR A 49 6.80 37.27 -13.66
CA TYR A 49 8.18 37.47 -13.17
C TYR A 49 9.19 36.53 -13.86
N LEU A 50 8.77 35.27 -14.20
CA LEU A 50 9.61 34.31 -14.91
C LEU A 50 9.95 34.77 -16.30
N LEU A 51 8.97 35.38 -16.99
CA LEU A 51 9.22 35.95 -18.33
C LEU A 51 10.09 37.21 -18.26
N GLU A 52 9.89 38.07 -17.27
CA GLU A 52 10.74 39.26 -17.04
C GLU A 52 12.19 38.87 -16.80
N GLU A 53 12.45 37.83 -16.02
CA GLU A 53 13.79 37.27 -15.80
C GLU A 53 14.38 36.73 -17.09
N THR A 54 13.60 35.98 -17.87
CA THR A 54 14.00 35.43 -19.17
C THR A 54 14.38 36.54 -20.15
N VAL A 55 13.60 37.62 -20.18
CA VAL A 55 13.87 38.80 -21.00
C VAL A 55 15.15 39.51 -20.55
N ALA A 56 15.33 39.68 -19.25
CA ALA A 56 16.53 40.31 -18.69
C ALA A 56 17.79 39.53 -19.05
N GLN A 57 17.77 38.21 -18.96
CA GLN A 57 18.86 37.31 -19.35
C GLN A 57 19.18 37.43 -20.85
N ALA A 58 18.15 37.47 -21.71
CA ALA A 58 18.33 37.63 -23.17
C ALA A 58 18.91 39.01 -23.51
N VAL A 59 18.49 40.07 -22.84
CA VAL A 59 19.01 41.44 -23.01
C VAL A 59 20.48 41.51 -22.60
N GLN A 60 20.90 40.83 -21.51
CA GLN A 60 22.30 40.81 -21.06
C GLN A 60 23.20 39.97 -21.95
N GLY A 61 22.67 39.29 -22.96
CA GLY A 61 23.45 38.59 -23.98
C GLY A 61 23.68 37.11 -23.73
N GLN A 62 22.90 36.49 -22.85
CA GLN A 62 22.79 35.02 -22.84
C GLN A 62 22.27 34.54 -24.19
N ARG A 63 22.92 33.51 -24.74
CA ARG A 63 22.62 33.04 -26.12
C ARG A 63 21.18 32.65 -26.32
N VAL A 64 20.57 32.00 -25.31
CA VAL A 64 19.15 31.60 -25.31
C VAL A 64 18.69 31.56 -23.87
N ALA A 65 17.64 32.30 -23.54
CA ALA A 65 16.93 32.16 -22.27
C ALA A 65 15.62 31.41 -22.51
N GLU A 66 15.30 30.46 -21.64
CA GLU A 66 14.19 29.53 -21.83
C GLU A 66 13.40 29.40 -20.52
N GLN A 67 12.08 29.45 -20.67
CA GLN A 67 11.17 29.36 -19.52
C GLN A 67 9.85 28.70 -19.89
N GLU A 68 9.24 28.00 -18.93
CA GLU A 68 7.89 27.47 -19.04
C GLU A 68 6.92 28.41 -18.33
N VAL A 69 5.90 28.87 -19.02
CA VAL A 69 4.91 29.80 -18.51
C VAL A 69 3.51 29.46 -19.01
N ARG A 70 2.50 29.92 -18.25
CA ARG A 70 1.11 29.76 -18.67
C ARG A 70 0.66 30.98 -19.47
N ILE A 71 0.24 30.76 -20.70
CA ILE A 71 -0.26 31.75 -21.61
C ILE A 71 -1.73 31.51 -21.89
N ARG A 72 -2.54 32.56 -21.95
CA ARG A 72 -3.97 32.49 -22.29
C ARG A 72 -4.16 32.49 -23.78
N GLN A 73 -4.94 31.56 -24.30
CA GLN A 73 -5.45 31.61 -25.66
C GLN A 73 -6.70 32.50 -25.71
N LYS A 74 -6.89 33.23 -26.78
CA LYS A 74 -8.03 34.16 -26.95
C LYS A 74 -9.37 33.44 -26.83
N GLY A 75 -10.16 33.80 -25.83
CA GLY A 75 -11.46 33.15 -25.54
C GLY A 75 -11.38 31.82 -24.81
N HIS A 76 -10.19 31.40 -24.38
CA HIS A 76 -9.97 30.15 -23.66
C HIS A 76 -9.17 30.35 -22.36
N ASP A 77 -8.91 29.27 -21.65
CA ASP A 77 -8.12 29.25 -20.43
C ASP A 77 -6.61 29.32 -20.70
N PHE A 78 -5.84 29.38 -19.61
CA PHE A 78 -4.39 29.31 -19.66
C PHE A 78 -3.92 27.89 -19.98
N PHE A 79 -2.88 27.79 -20.78
CA PHE A 79 -2.18 26.53 -21.09
C PHE A 79 -0.67 26.70 -21.00
N TRP A 80 0.04 25.59 -20.82
CA TRP A 80 1.49 25.62 -20.65
C TRP A 80 2.21 25.77 -21.98
N VAL A 81 3.11 26.72 -22.00
CA VAL A 81 3.92 27.09 -23.17
C VAL A 81 5.38 27.18 -22.73
N GLN A 82 6.27 26.57 -23.50
CA GLN A 82 7.71 26.80 -23.39
C GLN A 82 8.06 28.00 -24.24
N VAL A 83 8.70 28.98 -23.64
CA VAL A 83 9.13 30.23 -24.30
C VAL A 83 10.64 30.25 -24.36
N ARG A 84 11.20 30.45 -25.57
CA ARG A 84 12.61 30.78 -25.75
C ARG A 84 12.71 32.22 -26.17
N CYS A 85 13.61 32.96 -25.57
CA CYS A 85 13.91 34.35 -25.85
C CYS A 85 15.37 34.52 -26.24
N SER A 86 15.62 35.26 -27.33
CA SER A 86 16.96 35.59 -27.78
C SER A 86 17.01 37.01 -28.30
N ARG A 87 18.14 37.70 -28.11
CA ARG A 87 18.36 39.02 -28.65
C ARG A 87 18.71 38.94 -30.15
N LEU A 88 17.99 39.67 -30.99
CA LEU A 88 18.26 39.78 -32.40
C LEU A 88 19.22 40.91 -32.70
N THR A 89 18.81 42.13 -32.40
CA THR A 89 19.52 43.36 -32.75
C THR A 89 19.08 44.48 -31.81
N TYR A 90 19.49 45.72 -32.12
CA TYR A 90 18.97 46.93 -31.47
C TYR A 90 18.17 47.75 -32.47
N LYS A 91 17.02 48.26 -32.05
CA LYS A 91 16.19 49.19 -32.83
C LYS A 91 15.99 50.48 -32.02
N ASN A 92 16.43 51.61 -32.56
CA ASN A 92 16.38 52.92 -31.85
C ASN A 92 16.98 52.85 -30.43
N ALA A 93 18.17 52.24 -30.30
CA ALA A 93 18.86 51.99 -29.02
C ALA A 93 18.15 51.06 -28.03
N LEU A 94 17.02 50.45 -28.38
CA LEU A 94 16.32 49.45 -27.57
C LEU A 94 16.62 48.04 -28.10
N PRO A 95 16.76 47.04 -27.20
CA PRO A 95 16.95 45.63 -27.59
C PRO A 95 15.71 45.10 -28.31
N GLN A 96 15.93 44.45 -29.45
CA GLN A 96 14.91 43.72 -30.18
C GLN A 96 15.10 42.24 -29.93
N LEU A 97 14.05 41.57 -29.45
CA LEU A 97 14.06 40.16 -29.04
C LEU A 97 13.18 39.35 -29.97
N ILE A 98 13.57 38.12 -30.20
CA ILE A 98 12.72 37.08 -30.78
C ILE A 98 12.28 36.11 -29.68
N PHE A 99 10.99 35.84 -29.69
CA PHE A 99 10.37 34.83 -28.84
C PHE A 99 9.89 33.68 -29.70
N LEU A 100 10.20 32.46 -29.29
CA LEU A 100 9.71 31.22 -29.87
C LEU A 100 8.87 30.50 -28.86
N PHE A 101 7.77 29.91 -29.28
CA PHE A 101 6.79 29.29 -28.38
C PHE A 101 6.46 27.88 -28.82
N TRP A 102 6.47 26.94 -27.87
CA TRP A 102 6.03 25.56 -28.04
C TRP A 102 4.90 25.26 -27.09
N ASP A 103 3.84 24.67 -27.61
CA ASP A 103 2.78 24.09 -26.76
C ASP A 103 3.32 22.85 -26.06
N ILE A 104 3.38 22.91 -24.73
CA ILE A 104 3.80 21.80 -23.87
C ILE A 104 2.67 21.37 -22.92
N HIS A 105 1.41 21.81 -23.22
CA HIS A 105 0.28 21.60 -22.32
C HIS A 105 0.00 20.10 -22.08
N ALA A 106 -0.05 19.31 -23.14
CA ALA A 106 -0.29 17.87 -23.04
C ALA A 106 0.79 17.15 -22.21
N GLN A 107 2.07 17.52 -22.43
CA GLN A 107 3.19 16.98 -21.67
C GLN A 107 3.09 17.36 -20.19
N LYS A 108 2.88 18.65 -19.88
CA LYS A 108 2.77 19.15 -18.50
C LYS A 108 1.56 18.60 -17.76
N SER A 109 0.44 18.45 -18.46
CA SER A 109 -0.76 17.84 -17.87
C SER A 109 -0.53 16.39 -17.49
N SER A 110 0.15 15.63 -18.37
CA SER A 110 0.51 14.24 -18.09
C SER A 110 1.51 14.12 -16.92
N GLU A 111 2.55 14.97 -16.91
CA GLU A 111 3.53 15.00 -15.79
C GLU A 111 2.85 15.32 -14.45
N LEU A 112 1.95 16.31 -14.44
CA LEU A 112 1.23 16.73 -13.25
C LEU A 112 0.27 15.63 -12.76
N GLU A 113 -0.42 14.95 -13.68
CA GLU A 113 -1.31 13.84 -13.38
C GLU A 113 -0.53 12.67 -12.77
N GLN A 114 0.63 12.32 -13.34
CA GLN A 114 1.52 11.29 -12.78
C GLN A 114 2.02 11.67 -11.39
N GLN A 115 2.45 12.92 -11.19
CA GLN A 115 2.89 13.40 -9.88
C GLN A 115 1.76 13.32 -8.83
N LEU A 116 0.56 13.77 -9.21
CA LEU A 116 -0.61 13.69 -8.33
C LEU A 116 -0.97 12.24 -7.98
N LEU A 117 -0.91 11.36 -8.96
CA LEU A 117 -1.16 9.93 -8.76
C LEU A 117 -0.13 9.32 -7.81
N THR A 118 1.16 9.62 -8.00
CA THR A 118 2.23 9.17 -7.10
C THR A 118 2.03 9.67 -5.68
N GLN A 119 1.76 10.97 -5.50
CA GLN A 119 1.49 11.54 -4.18
C GLN A 119 0.26 10.92 -3.52
N LYS A 120 -0.78 10.64 -4.30
CA LYS A 120 -1.98 9.96 -3.81
C LYS A 120 -1.67 8.55 -3.31
N TYR A 121 -0.87 7.79 -4.06
CA TYR A 121 -0.44 6.45 -3.63
C TYR A 121 0.41 6.50 -2.36
N GLU A 122 1.40 7.40 -2.29
CA GLU A 122 2.23 7.58 -1.08
C GLU A 122 1.39 7.95 0.15
N MET A 123 0.40 8.84 -0.04
CA MET A 123 -0.50 9.22 1.05
C MET A 123 -1.39 8.06 1.49
N MET A 124 -1.94 7.29 0.54
CA MET A 124 -2.73 6.10 0.83
C MET A 124 -1.89 5.05 1.59
N GLU A 125 -0.65 4.81 1.16
CA GLU A 125 0.28 3.90 1.86
C GLU A 125 0.56 4.36 3.31
N LYS A 126 0.79 5.66 3.52
CA LYS A 126 1.02 6.22 4.87
C LYS A 126 -0.20 6.14 5.78
N LEU A 127 -1.41 6.28 5.25
CA LEU A 127 -2.66 6.26 6.02
C LEU A 127 -3.21 4.84 6.21
N SER A 128 -2.90 3.91 5.32
CA SER A 128 -3.34 2.52 5.44
C SER A 128 -2.47 1.78 6.47
N GLN A 129 -3.06 0.77 7.11
CA GLN A 129 -2.30 -0.19 7.94
C GLN A 129 -1.87 -1.41 7.11
N GLU A 130 -1.79 -1.24 5.80
CA GLU A 130 -1.47 -2.27 4.85
C GLU A 130 0.03 -2.27 4.50
N TYR A 131 0.51 -3.42 4.10
CA TYR A 131 1.87 -3.63 3.63
C TYR A 131 1.79 -4.15 2.18
N PRO A 132 1.73 -3.25 1.18
CA PRO A 132 1.67 -3.65 -0.22
C PRO A 132 2.97 -4.31 -0.66
N PHE A 133 2.87 -5.23 -1.61
CA PHE A 133 4.01 -5.85 -2.28
C PHE A 133 3.71 -6.05 -3.76
N ASP A 134 4.77 -6.19 -4.54
CA ASP A 134 4.74 -6.47 -5.97
C ASP A 134 5.83 -7.51 -6.29
N LEU A 135 5.43 -8.69 -6.72
CA LEU A 135 6.34 -9.77 -7.11
C LEU A 135 6.52 -9.76 -8.63
N ASP A 136 7.73 -9.50 -9.08
CA ASP A 136 8.18 -9.65 -10.45
C ASP A 136 8.38 -11.14 -10.74
N VAL A 137 7.45 -11.74 -11.48
CA VAL A 137 7.44 -13.20 -11.74
C VAL A 137 8.66 -13.65 -12.57
N PRO A 138 9.03 -12.98 -13.68
CA PRO A 138 10.18 -13.35 -14.49
C PRO A 138 11.52 -13.37 -13.72
N ASN A 139 11.71 -12.44 -12.80
CA ASN A 139 12.96 -12.31 -12.05
C ASN A 139 12.90 -12.93 -10.66
N TRP A 140 11.74 -13.42 -10.23
CA TRP A 140 11.47 -13.99 -8.91
C TRP A 140 11.94 -13.08 -7.77
N ARG A 141 11.59 -11.79 -7.87
CA ARG A 141 11.95 -10.74 -6.92
C ARG A 141 10.72 -9.99 -6.44
N MET A 142 10.67 -9.68 -5.17
CA MET A 142 9.57 -8.98 -4.52
C MET A 142 9.96 -7.57 -4.13
N LEU A 143 9.16 -6.59 -4.57
CA LEU A 143 9.19 -5.23 -4.06
C LEU A 143 8.40 -5.17 -2.75
N ARG A 144 9.04 -4.76 -1.66
CA ARG A 144 8.41 -4.57 -0.36
C ARG A 144 7.99 -3.13 -0.16
N SER A 145 6.90 -2.92 0.56
CA SER A 145 6.54 -1.57 0.97
C SER A 145 7.59 -0.99 1.91
N ARG A 146 7.81 0.32 1.80
CA ARG A 146 8.71 1.06 2.70
C ARG A 146 8.33 0.86 4.16
N ARG A 147 7.04 0.82 4.45
CA ARG A 147 6.51 0.62 5.80
C ARG A 147 6.88 -0.75 6.39
N LEU A 148 6.94 -1.82 5.57
CA LEU A 148 7.38 -3.14 6.03
C LEU A 148 8.87 -3.11 6.39
N LEU A 149 9.68 -2.42 5.59
CA LEU A 149 11.11 -2.22 5.85
C LEU A 149 11.31 -1.42 7.15
N GLU A 150 10.55 -0.36 7.34
CA GLU A 150 10.57 0.45 8.58
C GLU A 150 10.17 -0.39 9.81
N LEU A 151 9.13 -1.24 9.70
CA LEU A 151 8.71 -2.14 10.78
C LEU A 151 9.81 -3.11 11.21
N ARG A 152 10.65 -3.55 10.28
CA ARG A 152 11.77 -4.46 10.51
C ARG A 152 13.09 -3.77 10.85
N GLY A 153 13.12 -2.42 10.85
CA GLY A 153 14.34 -1.66 11.06
C GLY A 153 15.31 -1.64 9.87
N GLU A 154 14.85 -2.04 8.70
CA GLU A 154 15.63 -2.12 7.45
C GLU A 154 15.64 -0.76 6.72
N PHE A 155 16.13 0.32 7.34
CA PHE A 155 16.03 1.69 6.83
C PHE A 155 16.94 2.00 5.63
N GLU A 156 18.02 1.25 5.44
CA GLU A 156 19.07 1.55 4.45
C GLU A 156 19.05 0.69 3.19
N ALA A 157 17.98 -0.07 2.96
CA ALA A 157 17.90 -0.93 1.81
C ALA A 157 17.91 -0.11 0.51
N GLN A 158 19.04 -0.09 -0.19
CA GLN A 158 19.21 0.59 -1.50
C GLN A 158 18.42 -0.10 -2.61
N ASP A 159 18.25 -1.41 -2.52
CA ASP A 159 17.47 -2.21 -3.46
C ASP A 159 16.06 -2.42 -2.92
N GLN A 160 15.06 -1.92 -3.65
CA GLN A 160 13.66 -2.10 -3.30
C GLN A 160 13.14 -3.51 -3.65
N TYR A 161 13.85 -4.26 -4.49
CA TYR A 161 13.50 -5.62 -4.93
C TYR A 161 14.40 -6.66 -4.26
N TYR A 162 13.80 -7.58 -3.54
CA TYR A 162 14.46 -8.67 -2.83
C TYR A 162 14.15 -10.02 -3.50
N PRO A 163 15.09 -10.98 -3.50
CA PRO A 163 14.76 -12.36 -3.88
C PRO A 163 13.63 -12.90 -3.00
N VAL A 164 12.70 -13.65 -3.59
CA VAL A 164 11.58 -14.25 -2.83
C VAL A 164 12.09 -15.18 -1.73
N ASP A 165 13.21 -15.87 -1.97
CA ASP A 165 13.82 -16.79 -0.99
C ASP A 165 14.26 -16.06 0.29
N GLU A 166 14.68 -14.80 0.19
CA GLU A 166 15.00 -13.99 1.37
C GLU A 166 13.73 -13.56 2.13
N GLU A 167 12.64 -13.31 1.41
CA GLU A 167 11.34 -13.06 2.05
C GLU A 167 10.84 -14.27 2.82
N VAL A 168 10.94 -15.45 2.22
CA VAL A 168 10.52 -16.72 2.84
C VAL A 168 11.24 -16.98 4.15
N LYS A 169 12.52 -16.64 4.28
CA LYS A 169 13.29 -16.77 5.53
C LYS A 169 12.70 -15.94 6.69
N THR A 170 11.98 -14.88 6.39
CA THR A 170 11.33 -14.05 7.40
C THR A 170 10.03 -14.65 7.94
N LEU A 171 9.51 -15.67 7.27
CA LEU A 171 8.31 -16.39 7.70
C LEU A 171 8.62 -17.41 8.81
N PHE A 172 7.64 -17.65 9.64
CA PHE A 172 7.70 -18.79 10.58
C PHE A 172 7.84 -20.09 9.79
N LEU A 173 8.71 -20.97 10.26
CA LEU A 173 9.14 -22.18 9.50
C LEU A 173 7.96 -23.00 8.96
N ALA A 174 6.92 -23.22 9.76
CA ALA A 174 5.76 -24.01 9.35
C ALA A 174 4.87 -23.31 8.30
N ASP A 175 5.05 -22.01 8.06
CA ASP A 175 4.23 -21.23 7.11
C ASP A 175 4.95 -21.02 5.76
N GLN A 176 6.24 -21.38 5.66
CA GLN A 176 7.07 -21.15 4.47
C GLN A 176 6.55 -21.90 3.24
N ASP A 177 6.25 -23.19 3.41
CA ASP A 177 5.73 -24.02 2.31
C ASP A 177 4.36 -23.53 1.82
N LEU A 178 3.51 -23.07 2.73
CA LEU A 178 2.18 -22.51 2.41
C LEU A 178 2.33 -21.26 1.55
N PHE A 179 3.23 -20.38 1.93
CA PHE A 179 3.49 -19.13 1.19
C PHE A 179 4.06 -19.41 -0.20
N LEU A 180 5.11 -20.24 -0.29
CA LEU A 180 5.73 -20.61 -1.56
C LEU A 180 4.74 -21.28 -2.50
N LYS A 181 3.93 -22.21 -2.00
CA LYS A 181 2.90 -22.88 -2.78
C LYS A 181 1.88 -21.89 -3.34
N ALA A 182 1.38 -20.97 -2.51
CA ALA A 182 0.42 -19.96 -2.94
C ALA A 182 0.99 -19.02 -4.02
N MET A 183 2.23 -18.53 -3.83
CA MET A 183 2.90 -17.68 -4.81
C MET A 183 3.18 -18.44 -6.12
N TYR A 184 3.63 -19.70 -6.04
CA TYR A 184 3.86 -20.53 -7.21
C TYR A 184 2.57 -20.83 -7.99
N GLU A 185 1.49 -21.22 -7.33
CA GLU A 185 0.18 -21.43 -7.96
C GLU A 185 -0.31 -20.16 -8.68
N ALA A 186 -0.07 -18.99 -8.07
CA ALA A 186 -0.42 -17.71 -8.68
C ALA A 186 0.42 -17.35 -9.92
N THR A 187 1.55 -18.03 -10.18
CA THR A 187 2.30 -17.88 -11.44
C THR A 187 1.75 -18.75 -12.56
N GLN A 188 0.99 -19.80 -12.23
CA GLN A 188 0.52 -20.80 -13.22
C GLN A 188 -0.88 -20.46 -13.75
N THR A 189 -1.71 -19.87 -12.91
CA THR A 189 -3.10 -19.53 -13.24
C THR A 189 -3.44 -18.15 -12.71
N GLU A 190 -4.36 -17.46 -13.39
CA GLU A 190 -4.89 -16.22 -12.88
C GLU A 190 -5.71 -16.49 -11.61
N VAL A 191 -5.21 -16.01 -10.48
CA VAL A 191 -5.78 -16.25 -9.17
C VAL A 191 -5.90 -14.94 -8.39
N THR A 192 -6.99 -14.81 -7.66
CA THR A 192 -7.11 -13.91 -6.51
C THR A 192 -7.23 -14.77 -5.27
N GLY A 193 -6.28 -14.64 -4.36
CA GLY A 193 -6.19 -15.49 -3.18
C GLY A 193 -5.90 -14.74 -1.89
N SER A 194 -5.94 -15.48 -0.78
CA SER A 194 -5.46 -14.98 0.52
C SER A 194 -4.86 -16.12 1.35
N ILE A 195 -3.83 -15.78 2.12
CA ILE A 195 -3.17 -16.69 3.06
C ILE A 195 -2.92 -15.96 4.38
N ASP A 196 -2.99 -16.72 5.48
CA ASP A 196 -2.58 -16.25 6.81
C ASP A 196 -1.22 -16.87 7.13
N THR A 197 -0.20 -16.04 7.37
CA THR A 197 1.17 -16.46 7.68
C THR A 197 1.76 -15.60 8.79
N ARG A 198 2.77 -16.13 9.48
CA ARG A 198 3.50 -15.40 10.53
C ARG A 198 4.80 -14.85 9.98
N PHE A 199 4.96 -13.54 10.05
CA PHE A 199 6.19 -12.85 9.70
C PHE A 199 6.97 -12.45 10.94
N ASN A 200 8.29 -12.60 10.88
CA ASN A 200 9.18 -12.04 11.89
C ASN A 200 9.26 -10.52 11.69
N VAL A 201 8.86 -9.77 12.71
CA VAL A 201 8.90 -8.31 12.76
C VAL A 201 9.94 -7.80 13.76
N SER A 202 10.82 -8.68 14.25
CA SER A 202 11.90 -8.28 15.16
C SER A 202 12.91 -7.41 14.44
N THR A 203 13.37 -6.37 15.13
CA THR A 203 14.53 -5.56 14.76
C THR A 203 15.84 -6.12 15.33
N GLU A 204 15.76 -7.15 16.18
CA GLU A 204 16.89 -7.83 16.78
C GLU A 204 17.10 -9.20 16.10
N GLU A 205 18.29 -9.48 15.61
CA GLU A 205 18.61 -10.72 14.88
C GLU A 205 18.40 -11.99 15.72
N ASP A 206 18.69 -11.93 17.02
CA ASP A 206 18.71 -13.09 17.91
C ASP A 206 17.37 -13.43 18.57
N VAL A 207 16.38 -12.54 18.50
CA VAL A 207 15.08 -12.71 19.17
C VAL A 207 13.94 -12.54 18.19
N PRO A 208 13.49 -13.61 17.50
CA PRO A 208 12.42 -13.49 16.53
C PRO A 208 11.09 -13.14 17.21
N CYS A 209 10.40 -12.14 16.67
CA CYS A 209 9.05 -11.75 17.06
C CYS A 209 8.09 -12.00 15.89
N TYR A 210 7.31 -13.06 15.98
CA TYR A 210 6.38 -13.42 14.92
C TYR A 210 5.00 -12.82 15.17
N GLN A 211 4.47 -12.15 14.12
CA GLN A 211 3.12 -11.61 14.08
C GLN A 211 2.33 -12.22 12.94
N TRP A 212 1.02 -12.35 13.12
CA TRP A 212 0.12 -12.87 12.11
C TRP A 212 -0.24 -11.81 11.08
N PHE A 213 -0.07 -12.17 9.80
CA PHE A 213 -0.50 -11.36 8.68
C PHE A 213 -1.43 -12.15 7.78
N ARG A 214 -2.48 -11.48 7.30
CA ARG A 214 -3.29 -11.95 6.18
C ARG A 214 -2.82 -11.26 4.92
N THR A 215 -2.39 -12.04 3.94
CA THR A 215 -1.89 -11.56 2.67
C THR A 215 -2.92 -11.86 1.59
N TYR A 216 -3.48 -10.82 0.98
CA TYR A 216 -4.29 -10.90 -0.23
C TYR A 216 -3.38 -10.67 -1.42
N TYR A 217 -3.58 -11.45 -2.49
CA TYR A 217 -2.76 -11.36 -3.69
C TYR A 217 -3.57 -11.64 -4.95
N GLN A 218 -3.11 -11.09 -6.08
CA GLN A 218 -3.70 -11.26 -7.38
C GLN A 218 -2.63 -11.34 -8.46
N SER A 219 -2.80 -12.26 -9.43
CA SER A 219 -1.96 -12.37 -10.61
C SER A 219 -2.30 -11.28 -11.63
N VAL A 220 -1.27 -10.74 -12.30
CA VAL A 220 -1.40 -9.75 -13.37
C VAL A 220 -0.76 -10.29 -14.64
N LYS A 221 -1.49 -10.19 -15.76
CA LYS A 221 -1.04 -10.65 -17.08
C LYS A 221 -0.53 -9.50 -17.93
N ASP A 222 0.38 -9.83 -18.84
CA ASP A 222 0.75 -8.98 -19.97
C ASP A 222 -0.28 -9.08 -21.11
N ASP A 223 -0.05 -8.31 -22.17
CA ASP A 223 -0.91 -8.30 -23.38
C ASP A 223 -0.89 -9.65 -24.12
N MET A 224 0.07 -10.53 -23.85
CA MET A 224 0.19 -11.87 -24.42
C MET A 224 -0.50 -12.95 -23.58
N GLY A 225 -1.02 -12.57 -22.39
CA GLY A 225 -1.70 -13.47 -21.47
C GLY A 225 -0.78 -14.20 -20.49
N ASN A 226 0.52 -13.89 -20.46
CA ASN A 226 1.46 -14.46 -19.49
C ASN A 226 1.34 -13.73 -18.16
N ILE A 227 1.43 -14.47 -17.06
CA ILE A 227 1.48 -13.86 -15.73
C ILE A 227 2.88 -13.30 -15.53
N VAL A 228 2.96 -11.97 -15.38
CA VAL A 228 4.23 -11.23 -15.24
C VAL A 228 4.42 -10.62 -13.86
N ARG A 229 3.32 -10.44 -13.11
CA ARG A 229 3.35 -9.89 -11.75
C ARG A 229 2.34 -10.58 -10.85
N ILE A 230 2.65 -10.61 -9.54
CA ILE A 230 1.69 -10.88 -8.48
C ILE A 230 1.72 -9.67 -7.56
N ILE A 231 0.61 -8.95 -7.53
CA ILE A 231 0.45 -7.79 -6.65
C ILE A 231 -0.41 -8.17 -5.44
N GLY A 232 -0.10 -7.61 -4.30
CA GLY A 232 -0.86 -7.92 -3.11
C GLY A 232 -0.61 -6.95 -1.96
N ARG A 233 -1.26 -7.25 -0.85
CA ARG A 233 -1.17 -6.49 0.39
C ARG A 233 -1.34 -7.40 1.59
N SER A 234 -0.55 -7.16 2.61
CA SER A 234 -0.62 -7.87 3.88
C SER A 234 -1.17 -6.98 4.97
N PHE A 235 -1.91 -7.55 5.90
CA PHE A 235 -2.49 -6.88 7.06
C PHE A 235 -2.06 -7.62 8.32
N ASN A 236 -1.67 -6.89 9.34
CA ASN A 236 -1.48 -7.48 10.66
C ASN A 236 -2.85 -7.89 11.24
N ILE A 237 -2.99 -9.17 11.59
CA ILE A 237 -4.22 -9.74 12.15
C ILE A 237 -4.03 -10.33 13.55
N ASP A 238 -2.97 -9.95 14.26
CA ASP A 238 -2.72 -10.44 15.63
C ASP A 238 -3.88 -10.13 16.57
N ARG A 239 -4.44 -8.92 16.45
CA ARG A 239 -5.58 -8.53 17.27
C ARG A 239 -6.81 -9.39 16.96
N ASP A 240 -7.05 -9.71 15.70
CA ASP A 240 -8.18 -10.53 15.29
C ASP A 240 -7.97 -11.97 15.75
N LYS A 241 -6.76 -12.53 15.62
CA LYS A 241 -6.41 -13.85 16.14
C LYS A 241 -6.55 -13.90 17.67
N ALA A 242 -6.08 -12.87 18.39
CA ALA A 242 -6.23 -12.79 19.84
C ALA A 242 -7.70 -12.66 20.28
N LEU A 243 -8.53 -11.94 19.53
CA LEU A 243 -9.96 -11.86 19.77
C LEU A 243 -10.64 -13.21 19.50
N GLN A 244 -10.29 -13.88 18.41
CA GLN A 244 -10.78 -15.22 18.08
C GLN A 244 -10.42 -16.21 19.21
N GLU A 245 -9.17 -16.21 19.68
CA GLU A 245 -8.76 -17.07 20.81
C GLU A 245 -9.53 -16.76 22.10
N LYS A 246 -9.81 -15.48 22.39
CA LYS A 246 -10.64 -15.13 23.55
C LYS A 246 -12.08 -15.65 23.43
N VAL A 247 -12.64 -15.60 22.21
CA VAL A 247 -13.99 -16.11 21.94
C VAL A 247 -14.03 -17.65 21.99
N ARG A 248 -12.93 -18.33 21.65
CA ARG A 248 -12.81 -19.80 21.72
C ARG A 248 -12.77 -20.33 23.14
N ARG A 249 -12.36 -19.51 24.09
CA ARG A 249 -12.13 -19.93 25.47
C ARG A 249 -13.31 -19.61 26.39
N ASP A 250 -13.58 -20.49 27.34
CA ASP A 250 -14.46 -20.18 28.46
C ASP A 250 -13.84 -19.04 29.31
N PRO A 251 -14.59 -17.97 29.61
CA PRO A 251 -14.03 -16.81 30.30
C PRO A 251 -13.51 -17.08 31.70
N LEU A 252 -14.07 -18.07 32.40
CA LEU A 252 -13.68 -18.45 33.75
C LEU A 252 -12.47 -19.38 33.76
N THR A 253 -12.54 -20.50 33.04
CA THR A 253 -11.56 -21.60 33.10
C THR A 253 -10.43 -21.47 32.07
N LYS A 254 -10.59 -20.63 31.03
CA LYS A 254 -9.67 -20.51 29.87
C LYS A 254 -9.52 -21.81 29.05
N LEU A 255 -10.29 -22.87 29.35
CA LEU A 255 -10.43 -24.04 28.50
C LEU A 255 -11.24 -23.69 27.23
N LEU A 256 -11.31 -24.61 26.26
CA LEU A 256 -12.22 -24.43 25.13
C LEU A 256 -13.66 -24.30 25.66
N ASN A 257 -14.42 -23.38 25.06
CA ASN A 257 -15.85 -23.31 25.37
C ASN A 257 -16.60 -24.41 24.64
N LYS A 258 -17.87 -24.60 25.00
CA LYS A 258 -18.75 -25.64 24.45
C LYS A 258 -18.76 -25.72 22.94
N LEU A 259 -18.88 -24.56 22.27
CA LEU A 259 -19.02 -24.50 20.82
C LEU A 259 -17.71 -24.95 20.15
N GLU A 260 -16.60 -24.45 20.63
CA GLU A 260 -15.29 -24.70 20.02
C GLU A 260 -14.78 -26.12 20.27
N ILE A 261 -14.99 -26.68 21.46
CA ILE A 261 -14.58 -28.08 21.68
C ILE A 261 -15.42 -29.04 20.82
N GLN A 262 -16.71 -28.79 20.67
CA GLN A 262 -17.55 -29.60 19.77
C GLN A 262 -17.09 -29.52 18.34
N ARG A 263 -16.77 -28.32 17.85
CA ARG A 263 -16.26 -28.08 16.50
C ARG A 263 -14.91 -28.77 16.26
N ASP A 264 -13.95 -28.55 17.19
CA ASP A 264 -12.60 -29.12 17.06
C ASP A 264 -12.63 -30.65 17.08
N VAL A 265 -13.48 -31.27 17.95
CA VAL A 265 -13.69 -32.72 17.97
C VAL A 265 -14.29 -33.24 16.68
N THR A 266 -15.34 -32.54 16.16
CA THR A 266 -16.00 -32.93 14.91
C THR A 266 -15.03 -32.89 13.75
N SER A 267 -14.33 -31.77 13.56
CA SER A 267 -13.33 -31.61 12.49
C SER A 267 -12.23 -32.68 12.58
N TYR A 268 -11.73 -32.93 13.79
CA TYR A 268 -10.67 -33.94 13.97
C TYR A 268 -11.13 -35.34 13.56
N ILE A 269 -12.35 -35.74 13.94
CA ILE A 269 -12.92 -37.06 13.57
C ILE A 269 -13.11 -37.18 12.06
N GLU A 270 -13.59 -36.13 11.41
CA GLU A 270 -13.78 -36.07 9.95
C GLU A 270 -12.46 -36.17 9.19
N GLU A 271 -11.42 -35.49 9.67
CA GLU A 271 -10.08 -35.51 9.06
C GLU A 271 -9.31 -36.81 9.35
N ASN A 272 -9.64 -37.52 10.43
CA ASN A 272 -8.94 -38.73 10.90
C ASN A 272 -9.91 -39.91 11.11
N PRO A 273 -10.60 -40.41 10.10
CA PRO A 273 -11.69 -41.39 10.25
C PRO A 273 -11.21 -42.75 10.78
N SER A 274 -9.93 -43.04 10.65
CA SER A 274 -9.32 -44.30 11.11
C SER A 274 -8.68 -44.21 12.52
N SER A 275 -8.72 -43.03 13.15
CA SER A 275 -8.12 -42.83 14.48
C SER A 275 -9.00 -43.45 15.59
N THR A 276 -8.35 -44.05 16.59
CA THR A 276 -9.03 -44.49 17.83
C THR A 276 -8.88 -43.37 18.86
N ASN A 277 -10.02 -42.92 19.38
CA ASN A 277 -10.05 -41.79 20.30
C ASN A 277 -10.90 -42.12 21.51
N VAL A 278 -10.65 -41.45 22.64
CA VAL A 278 -11.43 -41.60 23.85
C VAL A 278 -12.01 -40.25 24.27
N MET A 279 -13.28 -40.24 24.64
CA MET A 279 -13.96 -39.04 25.10
C MET A 279 -14.50 -39.25 26.52
N PHE A 280 -14.24 -38.27 27.38
CA PHE A 280 -14.77 -38.21 28.74
C PHE A 280 -15.69 -37.00 28.87
N LEU A 281 -16.82 -37.24 29.53
CA LEU A 281 -17.65 -36.16 30.08
C LEU A 281 -17.49 -36.23 31.60
N ILE A 282 -17.08 -35.11 32.20
CA ILE A 282 -16.74 -35.00 33.63
C ILE A 282 -17.68 -33.93 34.22
N ASP A 283 -18.26 -34.26 35.39
CA ASP A 283 -19.15 -33.38 36.14
C ASP A 283 -18.67 -33.23 37.57
N ILE A 284 -18.86 -32.06 38.21
CA ILE A 284 -18.47 -31.84 39.61
C ILE A 284 -19.61 -32.27 40.52
N ASP A 285 -19.42 -33.36 41.26
CA ASP A 285 -20.38 -33.87 42.18
C ASP A 285 -20.86 -32.83 43.20
N ASN A 286 -22.19 -32.71 43.34
CA ASN A 286 -22.85 -31.82 44.29
C ASN A 286 -22.43 -30.33 44.17
N PHE A 287 -22.08 -29.84 42.97
CA PHE A 287 -21.63 -28.47 42.75
C PHE A 287 -22.64 -27.43 43.23
N LYS A 288 -23.95 -27.71 43.04
CA LYS A 288 -25.01 -26.83 43.57
C LYS A 288 -24.89 -26.70 45.10
N GLY A 289 -24.64 -27.80 45.83
CA GLY A 289 -24.45 -27.76 47.28
C GLY A 289 -23.22 -26.93 47.70
N ILE A 290 -22.16 -26.92 46.88
CA ILE A 290 -21.00 -26.04 47.11
C ILE A 290 -21.43 -24.58 47.01
N ASN A 291 -22.15 -24.20 45.94
CA ASN A 291 -22.64 -22.83 45.76
C ASN A 291 -23.60 -22.39 46.87
N ASP A 292 -24.53 -23.27 47.28
CA ASP A 292 -25.52 -22.97 48.31
C ASP A 292 -24.86 -22.76 49.69
N ASN A 293 -23.78 -23.48 50.02
CA ASN A 293 -23.10 -23.39 51.31
C ASN A 293 -21.99 -22.29 51.35
N PHE A 294 -21.29 -22.06 50.26
CA PHE A 294 -20.08 -21.20 50.24
C PHE A 294 -20.18 -20.01 49.30
N GLY A 295 -21.27 -19.90 48.55
CA GLY A 295 -21.52 -18.83 47.61
C GLY A 295 -20.85 -19.05 46.24
N HIS A 296 -21.39 -18.34 45.23
CA HIS A 296 -20.96 -18.49 43.81
C HIS A 296 -19.48 -18.18 43.56
N THR A 297 -18.90 -17.21 44.30
CA THR A 297 -17.48 -16.87 44.17
C THR A 297 -16.56 -18.03 44.55
N PHE A 298 -16.95 -18.79 45.58
CA PHE A 298 -16.22 -19.99 45.97
C PHE A 298 -16.43 -21.11 44.93
N GLY A 299 -17.65 -21.27 44.43
CA GLY A 299 -17.93 -22.22 43.36
C GLY A 299 -17.13 -21.94 42.09
N ASP A 300 -16.96 -20.66 41.70
CA ASP A 300 -16.10 -20.26 40.59
C ASP A 300 -14.64 -20.68 40.82
N THR A 301 -14.13 -20.54 42.05
CA THR A 301 -12.78 -20.99 42.41
C THR A 301 -12.66 -22.52 42.24
N VAL A 302 -13.66 -23.29 42.72
CA VAL A 302 -13.69 -24.74 42.53
C VAL A 302 -13.68 -25.15 41.06
N ILE A 303 -14.48 -24.47 40.23
CA ILE A 303 -14.48 -24.70 38.78
C ILE A 303 -13.10 -24.42 38.16
N MET A 304 -12.43 -23.33 38.53
CA MET A 304 -11.09 -23.04 38.05
C MET A 304 -10.05 -24.07 38.47
N ASP A 305 -10.10 -24.52 39.72
CA ASP A 305 -9.16 -25.52 40.25
C ASP A 305 -9.37 -26.89 39.59
N VAL A 306 -10.61 -27.29 39.36
CA VAL A 306 -10.94 -28.53 38.65
C VAL A 306 -10.51 -28.43 37.18
N ALA A 307 -10.75 -27.29 36.53
CA ALA A 307 -10.31 -27.05 35.14
C ALA A 307 -8.78 -27.17 35.00
N ASN A 308 -8.03 -26.56 35.91
CA ASN A 308 -6.57 -26.64 35.94
C ASN A 308 -6.09 -28.08 36.19
N LEU A 309 -6.74 -28.80 37.14
CA LEU A 309 -6.43 -30.19 37.43
C LEU A 309 -6.67 -31.05 36.18
N ILE A 310 -7.84 -30.96 35.56
CA ILE A 310 -8.16 -31.70 34.34
C ILE A 310 -7.10 -31.39 33.28
N ARG A 311 -6.84 -30.11 32.97
CA ARG A 311 -5.88 -29.74 31.92
C ARG A 311 -4.48 -30.31 32.17
N SER A 312 -4.05 -30.40 33.41
CA SER A 312 -2.73 -30.92 33.80
C SER A 312 -2.56 -32.44 33.59
N GLN A 313 -3.67 -33.18 33.49
CA GLN A 313 -3.64 -34.64 33.33
C GLN A 313 -3.58 -35.09 31.86
N PHE A 314 -3.88 -34.19 30.91
CA PHE A 314 -3.97 -34.54 29.52
C PHE A 314 -2.89 -33.85 28.68
N ARG A 315 -2.56 -34.42 27.53
CA ARG A 315 -1.54 -33.90 26.61
C ARG A 315 -1.93 -32.52 26.05
N VAL A 316 -0.94 -31.77 25.61
CA VAL A 316 -1.16 -30.45 24.98
C VAL A 316 -2.07 -30.57 23.76
N ASP A 317 -1.95 -31.65 23.00
CA ASP A 317 -2.70 -31.91 21.77
C ASP A 317 -4.12 -32.43 22.00
N ASP A 318 -4.44 -32.92 23.24
CA ASP A 318 -5.80 -33.34 23.56
C ASP A 318 -6.72 -32.15 23.76
N PHE A 319 -7.97 -32.29 23.32
CA PHE A 319 -8.96 -31.24 23.50
C PHE A 319 -9.58 -31.30 24.88
N VAL A 320 -9.56 -30.19 25.61
CA VAL A 320 -10.18 -30.04 26.92
C VAL A 320 -11.03 -28.78 26.92
N GLY A 321 -12.31 -28.90 27.26
CA GLY A 321 -13.25 -27.79 27.26
C GLY A 321 -14.29 -27.88 28.36
N ARG A 322 -14.91 -26.71 28.66
CA ARG A 322 -16.06 -26.61 29.58
C ARG A 322 -17.33 -26.54 28.74
N VAL A 323 -18.26 -27.46 28.94
CA VAL A 323 -19.46 -27.60 28.12
C VAL A 323 -20.75 -27.18 28.84
N GLY A 324 -20.69 -27.08 30.16
CA GLY A 324 -21.79 -26.64 31.02
C GLY A 324 -21.31 -25.84 32.22
N GLY A 325 -22.17 -25.63 33.21
CA GLY A 325 -21.83 -24.93 34.45
C GLY A 325 -20.68 -25.59 35.22
N ASP A 326 -20.81 -26.86 35.46
CA ASP A 326 -19.89 -27.75 36.22
C ASP A 326 -19.41 -28.95 35.38
N GLU A 327 -19.75 -28.95 34.06
CA GLU A 327 -19.45 -30.05 33.14
C GLU A 327 -18.23 -29.72 32.25
N PHE A 328 -17.33 -30.72 32.12
CA PHE A 328 -16.14 -30.65 31.27
C PHE A 328 -16.13 -31.81 30.28
N LEU A 329 -15.59 -31.55 29.08
CA LEU A 329 -15.36 -32.57 28.07
C LEU A 329 -13.87 -32.66 27.79
N VAL A 330 -13.37 -33.89 27.72
CA VAL A 330 -11.99 -34.21 27.32
C VAL A 330 -12.05 -35.17 26.14
N PHE A 331 -11.29 -34.88 25.10
CA PHE A 331 -11.14 -35.73 23.94
C PHE A 331 -9.65 -36.04 23.71
N MET A 332 -9.29 -37.28 23.93
CA MET A 332 -7.95 -37.84 23.77
C MET A 332 -7.78 -38.35 22.33
N LYS A 333 -6.80 -37.87 21.64
CA LYS A 333 -6.49 -38.26 20.26
C LYS A 333 -5.58 -39.50 20.24
N ASN A 334 -5.80 -40.35 19.24
CA ASN A 334 -4.96 -41.55 19.00
C ASN A 334 -4.70 -42.37 20.28
N THR A 335 -5.75 -42.65 21.04
CA THR A 335 -5.70 -43.34 22.31
C THR A 335 -6.80 -44.40 22.40
N SER A 336 -6.46 -45.62 22.80
CA SER A 336 -7.41 -46.70 23.11
C SER A 336 -7.63 -46.81 24.62
N VAL A 337 -8.81 -47.31 25.00
CA VAL A 337 -9.08 -47.72 26.35
C VAL A 337 -8.52 -49.15 26.49
N GLU A 338 -7.38 -49.32 27.19
CA GLU A 338 -6.89 -50.60 27.68
C GLU A 338 -7.19 -50.75 29.16
#